data_3781333c5593f543a34ee58d2ef0e429
#
_entry.id   3781333c5593f543a34ee58d2ef0e429
#
_cell.length_a   1.000
_cell.length_b   1.000
_cell.length_c   1.000
_cell.angle_alpha   90.00
_cell.angle_beta   90.00
_cell.angle_gamma   90.00
#
_symmetry.space_group_name_H-M   'P 1'
#
loop_
_entity.id
_entity.type
_entity.pdbx_description
1 polymer ?
#
loop_
_entity_poly.entity_id
_entity_poly.type
_entity_poly.pdbx_seq_one_letter_code
_entity_poly.pdbx_strand_id
1 'polypeptide(L)'
;ELYFQGMACANKGLTSEYMAQASGFFKRALALDPGNLDALVGTATVDTLQGCNFMTDDREASLAAAEATLNKALAMAPNHAWAHCLIGAVQISTNRAAQGIAECERALALDRNLVNAHGIIGLAKYFMGRGEETEAHVHEALRLSPNDTFGYLWMTFAGVAKMQLGLDDEAADWFRRGLETNQNFAPAHFYLAAALVHLGRLDEARAAVKAGIALDPPFTIFRFRAGASSDNQTYLAQLERVIEGMRVAGIPEG
;
A
#
# COMPACT_ATOMS: atom_id res chain seq x y z
N GLU A 1 14.54 23.18 -3.02
CA GLU A 1 14.37 23.14 -1.56
C GLU A 1 12.96 22.65 -1.17
N LEU A 2 11.87 23.24 -1.71
CA LEU A 2 10.49 22.84 -1.41
C LEU A 2 10.20 21.37 -1.68
N TYR A 3 10.75 20.80 -2.75
CA TYR A 3 10.65 19.36 -3.05
C TYR A 3 11.19 18.50 -1.91
N PHE A 4 12.39 18.79 -1.42
CA PHE A 4 13.00 18.01 -0.34
C PHE A 4 12.22 18.14 0.98
N GLN A 5 11.64 19.30 1.26
CA GLN A 5 10.75 19.49 2.41
C GLN A 5 9.47 18.65 2.26
N GLY A 6 8.88 18.60 1.07
CA GLY A 6 7.73 17.76 0.75
C GLY A 6 8.04 16.26 0.92
N MET A 7 9.15 15.80 0.34
CA MET A 7 9.58 14.39 0.48
C MET A 7 9.90 14.03 1.93
N ALA A 8 10.54 14.93 2.68
CA ALA A 8 10.81 14.71 4.10
C ALA A 8 9.51 14.54 4.92
N CYS A 9 8.42 15.25 4.56
CA CYS A 9 7.11 15.02 5.17
C CYS A 9 6.51 13.69 4.75
N ALA A 10 6.49 13.36 3.45
CA ALA A 10 5.94 12.12 2.94
C ALA A 10 6.64 10.87 3.53
N ASN A 11 7.94 10.95 3.78
CA ASN A 11 8.75 9.87 4.33
C ASN A 11 8.63 9.71 5.86
N LYS A 12 7.91 10.59 6.57
CA LYS A 12 7.67 10.42 8.02
C LYS A 12 6.66 9.30 8.31
N GLY A 13 5.82 8.94 7.36
CA GLY A 13 4.81 7.90 7.48
C GLY A 13 3.47 8.27 6.85
N LEU A 14 2.57 7.28 6.78
CA LEU A 14 1.26 7.42 6.17
C LEU A 14 0.26 8.01 7.18
N THR A 15 0.26 9.33 7.35
CA THR A 15 -0.76 10.07 8.08
C THR A 15 -1.34 11.19 7.22
N SER A 16 -2.63 11.52 7.40
CA SER A 16 -3.28 12.62 6.68
C SER A 16 -2.55 13.94 6.87
N GLU A 17 -1.99 14.18 8.06
CA GLU A 17 -1.22 15.38 8.37
C GLU A 17 0.07 15.45 7.53
N TYR A 18 0.88 14.40 7.51
CA TYR A 18 2.12 14.38 6.74
C TYR A 18 1.87 14.47 5.24
N MET A 19 0.82 13.82 4.73
CA MET A 19 0.43 13.91 3.32
C MET A 19 -0.04 15.32 2.97
N ALA A 20 -0.80 15.98 3.83
CA ALA A 20 -1.24 17.36 3.61
C ALA A 20 -0.05 18.34 3.61
N GLN A 21 0.90 18.19 4.54
CA GLN A 21 2.12 18.99 4.58
C GLN A 21 2.97 18.79 3.31
N ALA A 22 3.19 17.54 2.89
CA ALA A 22 3.93 17.22 1.66
C ALA A 22 3.27 17.84 0.43
N SER A 23 1.95 17.67 0.27
CA SER A 23 1.17 18.29 -0.81
C SER A 23 1.30 19.81 -0.84
N GLY A 24 1.29 20.47 0.35
CA GLY A 24 1.49 21.92 0.46
C GLY A 24 2.84 22.38 -0.09
N PHE A 25 3.92 21.65 0.19
CA PHE A 25 5.25 21.96 -0.34
C PHE A 25 5.33 21.77 -1.85
N PHE A 26 4.79 20.66 -2.39
CA PHE A 26 4.81 20.40 -3.83
C PHE A 26 3.96 21.40 -4.61
N LYS A 27 2.77 21.79 -4.10
CA LYS A 27 1.94 22.84 -4.69
C LYS A 27 2.67 24.18 -4.76
N ARG A 28 3.39 24.56 -3.72
CA ARG A 28 4.20 25.77 -3.72
C ARG A 28 5.37 25.69 -4.71
N ALA A 29 6.01 24.54 -4.84
CA ALA A 29 7.05 24.33 -5.84
C ALA A 29 6.50 24.48 -7.27
N LEU A 30 5.36 23.88 -7.57
CA LEU A 30 4.69 23.99 -8.87
C LEU A 30 4.13 25.38 -9.16
N ALA A 31 3.77 26.15 -8.13
CA ALA A 31 3.37 27.56 -8.31
C ALA A 31 4.54 28.43 -8.75
N LEU A 32 5.78 28.10 -8.35
CA LEU A 32 7.00 28.79 -8.77
C LEU A 32 7.49 28.31 -10.14
N ASP A 33 7.38 27.02 -10.40
CA ASP A 33 7.80 26.39 -11.64
C ASP A 33 6.82 25.24 -11.99
N PRO A 34 5.82 25.50 -12.86
CA PRO A 34 4.81 24.50 -13.25
C PRO A 34 5.38 23.30 -14.02
N GLY A 35 6.60 23.40 -14.52
CA GLY A 35 7.35 22.36 -15.20
C GLY A 35 8.32 21.59 -14.31
N ASN A 36 8.36 21.87 -13.01
CA ASN A 36 9.28 21.21 -12.09
C ASN A 36 9.00 19.72 -11.98
N LEU A 37 9.86 18.90 -12.58
CA LEU A 37 9.70 17.44 -12.66
C LEU A 37 9.61 16.80 -11.26
N ASP A 38 10.51 17.17 -10.37
CA ASP A 38 10.56 16.61 -9.02
C ASP A 38 9.27 16.92 -8.24
N ALA A 39 8.74 18.14 -8.37
CA ALA A 39 7.50 18.53 -7.71
C ALA A 39 6.27 17.84 -8.32
N LEU A 40 6.25 17.57 -9.64
CA LEU A 40 5.22 16.76 -10.28
C LEU A 40 5.23 15.33 -9.73
N VAL A 41 6.41 14.70 -9.70
CA VAL A 41 6.55 13.34 -9.16
C VAL A 41 6.22 13.31 -7.66
N GLY A 42 6.63 14.32 -6.89
CA GLY A 42 6.28 14.47 -5.48
C GLY A 42 4.77 14.58 -5.26
N THR A 43 4.05 15.37 -6.08
CA THR A 43 2.59 15.47 -6.02
C THR A 43 1.96 14.10 -6.29
N ALA A 44 2.38 13.45 -7.38
CA ALA A 44 1.89 12.12 -7.72
C ALA A 44 2.22 11.06 -6.65
N THR A 45 3.35 11.20 -5.94
CA THR A 45 3.67 10.33 -4.79
C THR A 45 2.60 10.44 -3.72
N VAL A 46 2.21 11.67 -3.33
CA VAL A 46 1.15 11.89 -2.32
C VAL A 46 -0.18 11.30 -2.78
N ASP A 47 -0.60 11.61 -4.02
CA ASP A 47 -1.88 11.12 -4.56
C ASP A 47 -1.89 9.58 -4.64
N THR A 48 -0.79 8.95 -5.05
CA THR A 48 -0.64 7.49 -5.07
C THR A 48 -0.73 6.89 -3.67
N LEU A 49 0.01 7.45 -2.69
CA LEU A 49 0.00 6.95 -1.32
C LEU A 49 -1.38 7.08 -0.68
N GLN A 50 -2.08 8.18 -0.90
CA GLN A 50 -3.43 8.39 -0.39
C GLN A 50 -4.44 7.42 -1.02
N GLY A 51 -4.40 7.27 -2.34
CA GLY A 51 -5.30 6.36 -3.08
C GLY A 51 -5.04 4.89 -2.77
N CYS A 52 -3.78 4.45 -2.72
CA CYS A 52 -3.44 3.05 -2.45
C CYS A 52 -3.71 2.62 -1.00
N ASN A 53 -3.68 3.55 -0.03
CA ASN A 53 -3.81 3.24 1.40
C ASN A 53 -5.13 3.71 2.02
N PHE A 54 -6.16 3.96 1.23
CA PHE A 54 -7.51 4.37 1.68
C PHE A 54 -7.53 5.64 2.55
N MET A 55 -6.59 6.56 2.31
CA MET A 55 -6.47 7.80 3.07
C MET A 55 -7.31 8.95 2.49
N THR A 56 -8.13 8.69 1.49
CA THR A 56 -9.04 9.63 0.82
C THR A 56 -10.39 8.99 0.60
N ASP A 57 -11.46 9.78 0.66
CA ASP A 57 -12.82 9.31 0.39
C ASP A 57 -13.05 9.10 -1.12
N ASP A 58 -12.31 9.80 -1.98
CA ASP A 58 -12.34 9.62 -3.44
C ASP A 58 -11.02 8.99 -3.93
N ARG A 59 -10.92 7.69 -3.69
CA ARG A 59 -9.76 6.87 -4.09
C ARG A 59 -9.56 6.88 -5.60
N GLU A 60 -10.64 6.78 -6.36
CA GLU A 60 -10.59 6.71 -7.83
C GLU A 60 -10.04 8.01 -8.41
N ALA A 61 -10.55 9.16 -7.98
CA ALA A 61 -10.06 10.45 -8.42
C ALA A 61 -8.59 10.67 -8.04
N SER A 62 -8.17 10.25 -6.84
CA SER A 62 -6.79 10.37 -6.39
C SER A 62 -5.83 9.55 -7.27
N LEU A 63 -6.16 8.30 -7.56
CA LEU A 63 -5.36 7.43 -8.43
C LEU A 63 -5.35 7.93 -9.89
N ALA A 64 -6.47 8.44 -10.40
CA ALA A 64 -6.53 9.03 -11.74
C ALA A 64 -5.67 10.30 -11.85
N ALA A 65 -5.69 11.17 -10.84
CA ALA A 65 -4.84 12.36 -10.78
C ALA A 65 -3.35 11.98 -10.71
N ALA A 66 -2.99 10.98 -9.90
CA ALA A 66 -1.63 10.44 -9.85
C ALA A 66 -1.17 9.95 -11.22
N GLU A 67 -1.99 9.13 -11.91
CA GLU A 67 -1.65 8.58 -13.23
C GLU A 67 -1.46 9.69 -14.28
N ALA A 68 -2.35 10.68 -14.31
CA ALA A 68 -2.23 11.80 -15.24
C ALA A 68 -0.94 12.62 -15.00
N THR A 69 -0.61 12.89 -13.73
CA THR A 69 0.60 13.62 -13.35
C THR A 69 1.87 12.83 -13.66
N LEU A 70 1.88 11.51 -13.42
CA LEU A 70 3.00 10.63 -13.73
C LEU A 70 3.24 10.49 -15.23
N ASN A 71 2.17 10.38 -16.03
CA ASN A 71 2.28 10.38 -17.50
C ASN A 71 2.90 11.67 -18.01
N LYS A 72 2.54 12.83 -17.44
CA LYS A 72 3.18 14.11 -17.76
C LYS A 72 4.66 14.11 -17.37
N ALA A 73 5.00 13.60 -16.18
CA ALA A 73 6.38 13.52 -15.72
C ALA A 73 7.22 12.59 -16.60
N LEU A 74 6.71 11.43 -16.98
CA LEU A 74 7.39 10.47 -17.85
C LEU A 74 7.52 10.96 -19.29
N ALA A 75 6.61 11.79 -19.79
CA ALA A 75 6.78 12.47 -21.08
C ALA A 75 7.96 13.45 -21.06
N MET A 76 8.28 14.05 -19.91
CA MET A 76 9.44 14.93 -19.73
C MET A 76 10.73 14.15 -19.45
N ALA A 77 10.65 13.05 -18.69
CA ALA A 77 11.76 12.21 -18.26
C ALA A 77 11.42 10.72 -18.38
N PRO A 78 11.54 10.11 -19.57
CA PRO A 78 11.14 8.73 -19.82
C PRO A 78 11.90 7.67 -19.01
N ASN A 79 13.03 8.03 -18.40
CA ASN A 79 13.87 7.12 -17.61
C ASN A 79 13.82 7.46 -16.10
N HIS A 80 12.73 8.02 -15.61
CA HIS A 80 12.59 8.34 -14.20
C HIS A 80 12.10 7.11 -13.41
N ALA A 81 13.01 6.38 -12.76
CA ALA A 81 12.74 5.11 -12.07
C ALA A 81 11.58 5.20 -11.07
N TRP A 82 11.58 6.23 -10.21
CA TRP A 82 10.52 6.39 -9.20
C TRP A 82 9.15 6.66 -9.83
N ALA A 83 9.07 7.41 -10.93
CA ALA A 83 7.81 7.64 -11.63
C ALA A 83 7.24 6.36 -12.26
N HIS A 84 8.10 5.49 -12.83
CA HIS A 84 7.70 4.15 -13.28
C HIS A 84 7.18 3.29 -12.13
N CYS A 85 7.85 3.30 -10.98
CA CYS A 85 7.41 2.57 -9.79
C CYS A 85 6.02 3.03 -9.31
N LEU A 86 5.77 4.35 -9.27
CA LEU A 86 4.48 4.91 -8.88
C LEU A 86 3.36 4.58 -9.89
N ILE A 87 3.63 4.67 -11.19
CA ILE A 87 2.66 4.22 -12.22
C ILE A 87 2.32 2.75 -12.04
N GLY A 88 3.33 1.93 -11.75
CA GLY A 88 3.12 0.52 -11.43
C GLY A 88 2.16 0.34 -10.25
N ALA A 89 2.36 1.08 -9.15
CA ALA A 89 1.48 1.03 -7.98
C ALA A 89 0.02 1.45 -8.32
N VAL A 90 -0.15 2.52 -9.11
CA VAL A 90 -1.48 2.98 -9.55
C VAL A 90 -2.16 1.91 -10.41
N GLN A 91 -1.46 1.33 -11.39
CA GLN A 91 -2.01 0.29 -12.26
C GLN A 91 -2.42 -0.96 -11.50
N ILE A 92 -1.59 -1.40 -10.55
CA ILE A 92 -1.89 -2.54 -9.67
C ILE A 92 -3.15 -2.27 -8.85
N SER A 93 -3.26 -1.06 -8.30
CA SER A 93 -4.40 -0.67 -7.46
C SER A 93 -5.71 -0.44 -8.27
N THR A 94 -5.62 -0.40 -9.60
CA THR A 94 -6.75 -0.21 -10.52
C THR A 94 -6.99 -1.42 -11.43
N ASN A 95 -6.78 -2.64 -10.91
CA ASN A 95 -7.02 -3.93 -11.59
C ASN A 95 -6.20 -4.12 -12.89
N ARG A 96 -5.00 -3.55 -12.95
CA ARG A 96 -4.05 -3.65 -14.08
C ARG A 96 -2.72 -4.23 -13.62
N ALA A 97 -2.76 -5.29 -12.79
CA ALA A 97 -1.59 -5.82 -12.09
C ALA A 97 -0.45 -6.24 -13.04
N ALA A 98 -0.74 -6.86 -14.17
CA ALA A 98 0.29 -7.27 -15.13
C ALA A 98 1.03 -6.06 -15.75
N GLN A 99 0.30 -4.98 -16.05
CA GLN A 99 0.88 -3.73 -16.56
C GLN A 99 1.73 -3.08 -15.47
N GLY A 100 1.23 -3.04 -14.24
CA GLY A 100 1.94 -2.47 -13.11
C GLY A 100 3.24 -3.21 -12.78
N ILE A 101 3.28 -4.55 -12.92
CA ILE A 101 4.53 -5.33 -12.80
C ILE A 101 5.53 -4.88 -13.86
N ALA A 102 5.12 -4.76 -15.13
CA ALA A 102 6.03 -4.34 -16.20
C ALA A 102 6.63 -2.94 -15.94
N GLU A 103 5.85 -2.01 -15.39
CA GLU A 103 6.34 -0.68 -15.01
C GLU A 103 7.31 -0.74 -13.81
N CYS A 104 7.05 -1.59 -12.81
CA CYS A 104 7.98 -1.81 -11.70
C CYS A 104 9.28 -2.50 -12.16
N GLU A 105 9.21 -3.45 -13.09
CA GLU A 105 10.39 -4.09 -13.70
C GLU A 105 11.21 -3.08 -14.49
N ARG A 106 10.57 -2.15 -15.21
CA ARG A 106 11.24 -1.02 -15.87
C ARG A 106 11.93 -0.12 -14.84
N ALA A 107 11.27 0.18 -13.72
CA ALA A 107 11.87 0.93 -12.63
C ALA A 107 13.13 0.24 -12.09
N LEU A 108 13.08 -1.08 -11.88
CA LEU A 108 14.23 -1.89 -11.43
C LEU A 108 15.36 -1.98 -12.46
N ALA A 109 15.04 -1.94 -13.77
CA ALA A 109 16.06 -1.86 -14.81
C ALA A 109 16.81 -0.51 -14.79
N LEU A 110 16.17 0.56 -14.34
CA LEU A 110 16.76 1.89 -14.17
C LEU A 110 17.46 2.05 -12.80
N ASP A 111 16.88 1.50 -11.74
CA ASP A 111 17.45 1.47 -10.40
C ASP A 111 17.14 0.11 -9.72
N ARG A 112 18.10 -0.80 -9.78
CA ARG A 112 17.99 -2.16 -9.21
C ARG A 112 17.81 -2.19 -7.68
N ASN A 113 18.10 -1.09 -6.99
CA ASN A 113 17.99 -1.00 -5.53
C ASN A 113 16.67 -0.34 -5.09
N LEU A 114 15.74 -0.12 -5.99
CA LEU A 114 14.46 0.52 -5.68
C LEU A 114 13.55 -0.43 -4.88
N VAL A 115 13.66 -0.37 -3.56
CA VAL A 115 12.98 -1.22 -2.57
C VAL A 115 11.48 -1.31 -2.83
N ASN A 116 10.85 -0.15 -3.06
CA ASN A 116 9.41 -0.05 -3.28
C ASN A 116 8.93 -0.88 -4.48
N ALA A 117 9.71 -0.94 -5.56
CA ALA A 117 9.33 -1.72 -6.73
C ALA A 117 9.20 -3.22 -6.41
N HIS A 118 10.09 -3.77 -5.59
CA HIS A 118 9.97 -5.16 -5.12
C HIS A 118 8.70 -5.34 -4.28
N GLY A 119 8.45 -4.50 -3.28
CA GLY A 119 7.25 -4.61 -2.45
C GLY A 119 5.96 -4.51 -3.28
N ILE A 120 5.91 -3.59 -4.25
CA ILE A 120 4.76 -3.39 -5.14
C ILE A 120 4.55 -4.58 -6.08
N ILE A 121 5.62 -5.18 -6.63
CA ILE A 121 5.51 -6.43 -7.41
C ILE A 121 4.94 -7.56 -6.53
N GLY A 122 5.42 -7.68 -5.29
CA GLY A 122 4.87 -8.67 -4.34
C GLY A 122 3.36 -8.49 -4.12
N LEU A 123 2.88 -7.26 -3.94
CA LEU A 123 1.45 -6.96 -3.83
C LEU A 123 0.68 -7.32 -5.12
N ALA A 124 1.26 -7.05 -6.30
CA ALA A 124 0.66 -7.42 -7.58
C ALA A 124 0.47 -8.92 -7.71
N LYS A 125 1.45 -9.72 -7.26
CA LYS A 125 1.35 -11.19 -7.25
C LYS A 125 0.17 -11.66 -6.39
N TYR A 126 0.00 -11.09 -5.21
CA TYR A 126 -1.17 -11.34 -4.36
C TYR A 126 -2.49 -11.01 -5.07
N PHE A 127 -2.61 -9.84 -5.71
CA PHE A 127 -3.82 -9.45 -6.44
C PHE A 127 -4.11 -10.34 -7.66
N MET A 128 -3.08 -10.95 -8.23
CA MET A 128 -3.21 -11.93 -9.32
C MET A 128 -3.54 -13.36 -8.82
N GLY A 129 -3.73 -13.57 -7.52
CA GLY A 129 -3.97 -14.88 -6.92
C GLY A 129 -2.73 -15.77 -6.84
N ARG A 130 -1.54 -15.17 -6.91
CA ARG A 130 -0.21 -15.83 -6.92
C ARG A 130 0.55 -15.49 -5.63
N GLY A 131 -0.12 -15.66 -4.48
CA GLY A 131 0.44 -15.29 -3.17
C GLY A 131 1.74 -16.00 -2.83
N GLU A 132 1.98 -17.19 -3.39
CA GLU A 132 3.24 -17.93 -3.21
C GLU A 132 4.48 -17.19 -3.73
N GLU A 133 4.31 -16.25 -4.67
CA GLU A 133 5.41 -15.47 -5.21
C GLU A 133 5.68 -14.17 -4.42
N THR A 134 4.74 -13.73 -3.60
CA THR A 134 4.80 -12.44 -2.87
C THR A 134 5.98 -12.39 -1.90
N GLU A 135 6.19 -13.46 -1.14
CA GLU A 135 7.19 -13.48 -0.05
C GLU A 135 8.61 -13.27 -0.55
N ALA A 136 8.97 -13.82 -1.70
CA ALA A 136 10.30 -13.64 -2.30
C ALA A 136 10.60 -12.14 -2.58
N HIS A 137 9.62 -11.41 -3.10
CA HIS A 137 9.74 -9.97 -3.34
C HIS A 137 9.83 -9.17 -2.04
N VAL A 138 9.03 -9.54 -1.03
CA VAL A 138 9.09 -8.90 0.30
C VAL A 138 10.45 -9.11 0.95
N HIS A 139 11.00 -10.32 0.89
CA HIS A 139 12.34 -10.60 1.42
C HIS A 139 13.42 -9.78 0.70
N GLU A 140 13.32 -9.62 -0.61
CA GLU A 140 14.28 -8.78 -1.35
C GLU A 140 14.15 -7.31 -0.96
N ALA A 141 12.93 -6.77 -0.81
CA ALA A 141 12.72 -5.42 -0.33
C ALA A 141 13.35 -5.20 1.06
N LEU A 142 13.09 -6.10 2.01
CA LEU A 142 13.66 -6.03 3.37
C LEU A 142 15.18 -6.26 3.40
N ARG A 143 15.72 -7.05 2.46
CA ARG A 143 17.17 -7.24 2.32
C ARG A 143 17.87 -5.97 1.84
N LEU A 144 17.27 -5.27 0.88
CA LEU A 144 17.80 -4.02 0.33
C LEU A 144 17.74 -2.87 1.36
N SER A 145 16.68 -2.82 2.17
CA SER A 145 16.51 -1.78 3.19
C SER A 145 15.89 -2.40 4.47
N PRO A 146 16.71 -2.96 5.37
CA PRO A 146 16.20 -3.60 6.59
C PRO A 146 15.47 -2.67 7.54
N ASN A 147 15.80 -1.38 7.51
CA ASN A 147 15.19 -0.32 8.34
C ASN A 147 14.34 0.63 7.50
N ASP A 148 13.72 0.13 6.42
CA ASP A 148 12.86 0.95 5.58
C ASP A 148 11.67 1.51 6.37
N THR A 149 11.39 2.81 6.20
CA THR A 149 10.26 3.48 6.87
C THR A 149 8.91 2.82 6.52
N PHE A 150 8.80 2.21 5.34
CA PHE A 150 7.61 1.52 4.86
C PHE A 150 7.72 -0.01 4.97
N GLY A 151 8.73 -0.54 5.66
CA GLY A 151 8.94 -1.99 5.84
C GLY A 151 7.71 -2.73 6.38
N TYR A 152 6.91 -2.07 7.22
CA TYR A 152 5.64 -2.59 7.72
C TYR A 152 4.61 -2.87 6.61
N LEU A 153 4.63 -2.12 5.50
CA LEU A 153 3.77 -2.39 4.35
C LEU A 153 4.18 -3.70 3.68
N TRP A 154 5.48 -3.89 3.45
CA TRP A 154 5.99 -5.11 2.83
C TRP A 154 5.65 -6.34 3.66
N MET A 155 5.81 -6.24 4.99
CA MET A 155 5.42 -7.29 5.93
C MET A 155 3.90 -7.57 5.88
N THR A 156 3.07 -6.52 5.77
CA THR A 156 1.63 -6.68 5.60
C THR A 156 1.29 -7.40 4.29
N PHE A 157 1.98 -7.10 3.19
CA PHE A 157 1.76 -7.78 1.91
C PHE A 157 2.14 -9.27 1.98
N ALA A 158 3.23 -9.62 2.69
CA ALA A 158 3.55 -11.03 2.97
C ALA A 158 2.44 -11.70 3.79
N GLY A 159 1.94 -11.03 4.82
CA GLY A 159 0.85 -11.55 5.66
C GLY A 159 -0.42 -11.84 4.87
N VAL A 160 -0.89 -10.91 4.03
CA VAL A 160 -2.11 -11.16 3.22
C VAL A 160 -1.89 -12.27 2.18
N ALA A 161 -0.68 -12.40 1.65
CA ALA A 161 -0.33 -13.50 0.76
C ALA A 161 -0.35 -14.86 1.49
N LYS A 162 0.16 -14.92 2.72
CA LYS A 162 0.07 -16.13 3.57
C LYS A 162 -1.38 -16.49 3.88
N MET A 163 -2.25 -15.52 4.17
CA MET A 163 -3.69 -15.78 4.31
C MET A 163 -4.31 -16.36 3.02
N GLN A 164 -3.87 -15.90 1.83
CA GLN A 164 -4.34 -16.44 0.55
C GLN A 164 -3.99 -17.93 0.39
N LEU A 165 -2.88 -18.34 0.98
CA LEU A 165 -2.41 -19.74 0.99
C LEU A 165 -3.00 -20.56 2.15
N GLY A 166 -3.83 -19.98 3.02
CA GLY A 166 -4.39 -20.63 4.20
C GLY A 166 -3.39 -20.80 5.35
N LEU A 167 -2.25 -20.11 5.31
CA LEU A 167 -1.17 -20.18 6.29
C LEU A 167 -1.36 -19.05 7.35
N ASP A 168 -2.47 -19.12 8.10
CA ASP A 168 -2.90 -18.04 8.99
C ASP A 168 -1.95 -17.78 10.16
N ASP A 169 -1.23 -18.79 10.64
CA ASP A 169 -0.19 -18.64 11.69
C ASP A 169 0.97 -17.78 11.16
N GLU A 170 1.50 -18.13 9.98
CA GLU A 170 2.56 -17.35 9.33
C GLU A 170 2.09 -15.93 8.99
N ALA A 171 0.82 -15.79 8.57
CA ALA A 171 0.22 -14.49 8.31
C ALA A 171 0.17 -13.63 9.58
N ALA A 172 -0.28 -14.20 10.70
CA ALA A 172 -0.32 -13.50 11.99
C ALA A 172 1.08 -13.04 12.44
N ASP A 173 2.11 -13.87 12.23
CA ASP A 173 3.49 -13.51 12.55
C ASP A 173 4.02 -12.37 11.67
N TRP A 174 3.70 -12.37 10.36
CA TRP A 174 4.06 -11.26 9.49
C TRP A 174 3.37 -9.95 9.90
N PHE A 175 2.07 -9.99 10.24
CA PHE A 175 1.37 -8.80 10.71
C PHE A 175 1.92 -8.27 12.03
N ARG A 176 2.27 -9.15 12.99
CA ARG A 176 2.89 -8.74 14.26
C ARG A 176 4.23 -8.05 14.04
N ARG A 177 5.10 -8.62 13.20
CA ARG A 177 6.38 -8.01 12.83
C ARG A 177 6.18 -6.63 12.19
N GLY A 178 5.20 -6.48 11.32
CA GLY A 178 4.83 -5.18 10.75
C GLY A 178 4.39 -4.19 11.83
N LEU A 179 3.57 -4.62 12.78
CA LEU A 179 3.08 -3.80 13.89
C LEU A 179 4.18 -3.46 14.91
N GLU A 180 5.19 -4.29 15.10
CA GLU A 180 6.38 -3.96 15.88
C GLU A 180 7.17 -2.81 15.24
N THR A 181 7.17 -2.73 13.90
CA THR A 181 7.83 -1.65 13.15
C THR A 181 6.97 -0.38 13.14
N ASN A 182 5.65 -0.51 12.95
CA ASN A 182 4.70 0.60 12.96
C ASN A 182 3.34 0.17 13.54
N GLN A 183 3.18 0.38 14.85
CA GLN A 183 1.92 0.07 15.56
C GLN A 183 0.73 0.94 15.14
N ASN A 184 0.95 2.04 14.42
CA ASN A 184 -0.08 2.98 14.00
C ASN A 184 -0.67 2.67 12.62
N PHE A 185 -0.33 1.54 12.02
CA PHE A 185 -0.88 1.12 10.74
C PHE A 185 -2.16 0.30 10.93
N ALA A 186 -3.31 0.97 10.94
CA ALA A 186 -4.64 0.36 11.20
C ALA A 186 -4.93 -0.89 10.34
N PRO A 187 -4.64 -0.94 9.01
CA PRO A 187 -4.92 -2.12 8.20
C PRO A 187 -4.27 -3.41 8.73
N ALA A 188 -3.04 -3.34 9.25
CA ALA A 188 -2.37 -4.54 9.78
C ALA A 188 -3.10 -5.12 11.00
N HIS A 189 -3.71 -4.29 11.85
CA HIS A 189 -4.53 -4.76 12.97
C HIS A 189 -5.78 -5.50 12.48
N PHE A 190 -6.43 -5.02 11.42
CA PHE A 190 -7.64 -5.65 10.88
C PHE A 190 -7.32 -6.99 10.19
N TYR A 191 -6.22 -7.06 9.43
CA TYR A 191 -5.77 -8.33 8.86
C TYR A 191 -5.32 -9.32 9.93
N LEU A 192 -4.59 -8.86 10.97
CA LEU A 192 -4.23 -9.69 12.11
C LEU A 192 -5.47 -10.25 12.80
N ALA A 193 -6.51 -9.42 13.01
CA ALA A 193 -7.76 -9.87 13.61
C ALA A 193 -8.42 -10.98 12.78
N ALA A 194 -8.48 -10.83 11.44
CA ALA A 194 -9.02 -11.86 10.55
C ALA A 194 -8.22 -13.17 10.64
N ALA A 195 -6.88 -13.11 10.62
CA ALA A 195 -6.02 -14.28 10.76
C ALA A 195 -6.23 -14.97 12.12
N LEU A 196 -6.32 -14.21 13.21
CA LEU A 196 -6.55 -14.74 14.56
C LEU A 196 -7.91 -15.41 14.71
N VAL A 197 -8.96 -14.92 14.03
CA VAL A 197 -10.26 -15.60 13.98
C VAL A 197 -10.13 -16.98 13.34
N HIS A 198 -9.42 -17.08 12.21
CA HIS A 198 -9.20 -18.37 11.54
C HIS A 198 -8.39 -19.34 12.38
N LEU A 199 -7.55 -18.84 13.30
CA LEU A 199 -6.82 -19.64 14.29
C LEU A 199 -7.63 -19.95 15.56
N GLY A 200 -8.87 -19.49 15.68
CA GLY A 200 -9.72 -19.66 16.88
C GLY A 200 -9.35 -18.77 18.06
N ARG A 201 -8.47 -17.78 17.87
CA ARG A 201 -7.94 -16.87 18.92
C ARG A 201 -8.79 -15.62 19.05
N LEU A 202 -10.09 -15.79 19.39
CA LEU A 202 -11.10 -14.73 19.31
C LEU A 202 -10.83 -13.52 20.22
N ASP A 203 -10.30 -13.72 21.42
CA ASP A 203 -10.04 -12.61 22.35
C ASP A 203 -8.92 -11.71 21.84
N GLU A 204 -7.87 -12.30 21.25
CA GLU A 204 -6.79 -11.56 20.61
C GLU A 204 -7.27 -10.85 19.33
N ALA A 205 -8.15 -11.49 18.55
CA ALA A 205 -8.76 -10.88 17.38
C ALA A 205 -9.55 -9.60 17.76
N ARG A 206 -10.37 -9.68 18.81
CA ARG A 206 -11.12 -8.52 19.34
C ARG A 206 -10.21 -7.41 19.86
N ALA A 207 -9.11 -7.77 20.51
CA ALA A 207 -8.10 -6.79 20.94
C ALA A 207 -7.45 -6.08 19.76
N ALA A 208 -7.13 -6.80 18.69
CA ALA A 208 -6.59 -6.24 17.44
C ALA A 208 -7.62 -5.29 16.77
N VAL A 209 -8.90 -5.69 16.68
CA VAL A 209 -9.97 -4.80 16.17
C VAL A 209 -10.06 -3.52 16.97
N LYS A 210 -10.05 -3.61 18.31
CA LYS A 210 -10.11 -2.42 19.18
C LYS A 210 -8.94 -1.46 18.91
N ALA A 211 -7.73 -1.99 18.72
CA ALA A 211 -6.55 -1.19 18.38
C ALA A 211 -6.70 -0.54 17.00
N GLY A 212 -7.13 -1.29 15.98
CA GLY A 212 -7.32 -0.78 14.63
C GLY A 212 -8.40 0.32 14.54
N ILE A 213 -9.55 0.12 15.19
CA ILE A 213 -10.63 1.11 15.21
C ILE A 213 -10.22 2.38 15.99
N ALA A 214 -9.38 2.28 16.99
CA ALA A 214 -8.83 3.47 17.67
C ALA A 214 -7.96 4.34 16.75
N LEU A 215 -7.31 3.73 15.75
CA LEU A 215 -6.49 4.42 14.74
C LEU A 215 -7.29 4.91 13.54
N ASP A 216 -8.29 4.15 13.10
CA ASP A 216 -9.18 4.47 11.97
C ASP A 216 -10.66 4.25 12.37
N PRO A 217 -11.27 5.20 13.13
CA PRO A 217 -12.64 5.06 13.61
C PRO A 217 -13.71 4.89 12.51
N PRO A 218 -13.59 5.49 11.31
CA PRO A 218 -14.56 5.30 10.23
C PRO A 218 -14.38 4.00 9.42
N PHE A 219 -13.47 3.11 9.80
CA PHE A 219 -13.27 1.85 9.10
C PHE A 219 -14.48 0.93 9.24
N THR A 220 -14.96 0.38 8.09
CA THR A 220 -16.06 -0.58 8.02
C THR A 220 -15.78 -1.66 6.98
N ILE A 221 -16.47 -2.78 7.10
CA ILE A 221 -16.41 -3.87 6.10
C ILE A 221 -16.86 -3.36 4.73
N PHE A 222 -17.91 -2.54 4.68
CA PHE A 222 -18.38 -1.94 3.42
C PHE A 222 -17.26 -1.15 2.72
N ARG A 223 -16.57 -0.28 3.47
CA ARG A 223 -15.47 0.55 2.96
C ARG A 223 -14.28 -0.30 2.51
N PHE A 224 -13.95 -1.34 3.27
CA PHE A 224 -12.88 -2.28 2.92
C PHE A 224 -13.20 -3.05 1.63
N ARG A 225 -14.43 -3.57 1.48
CA ARG A 225 -14.88 -4.29 0.28
C ARG A 225 -14.88 -3.40 -0.96
N ALA A 226 -15.32 -2.14 -0.84
CA ALA A 226 -15.29 -1.17 -1.93
C ALA A 226 -13.88 -0.88 -2.45
N GLY A 227 -12.85 -1.16 -1.66
CA GLY A 227 -11.44 -1.01 -2.02
C GLY A 227 -10.83 -2.20 -2.75
N ALA A 228 -11.60 -3.21 -3.15
CA ALA A 228 -11.08 -4.35 -3.90
C ALA A 228 -10.33 -3.90 -5.16
N SER A 229 -9.08 -4.36 -5.31
CA SER A 229 -8.15 -3.90 -6.36
C SER A 229 -7.97 -4.91 -7.49
N SER A 230 -8.73 -6.02 -7.50
CA SER A 230 -8.63 -7.07 -8.51
C SER A 230 -9.95 -7.81 -8.69
N ASP A 231 -10.20 -8.32 -9.90
CA ASP A 231 -11.30 -9.22 -10.27
C ASP A 231 -10.87 -10.70 -10.33
N ASN A 232 -9.64 -10.99 -9.94
CA ASN A 232 -9.11 -12.36 -9.90
C ASN A 232 -9.90 -13.21 -8.88
N GLN A 233 -10.36 -14.39 -9.29
CA GLN A 233 -11.24 -15.24 -8.47
C GLN A 233 -10.57 -15.73 -7.18
N THR A 234 -9.27 -16.07 -7.22
CA THR A 234 -8.51 -16.46 -6.02
C THR A 234 -8.41 -15.31 -5.03
N TYR A 235 -8.11 -14.10 -5.53
CA TYR A 235 -8.09 -12.89 -4.71
C TYR A 235 -9.46 -12.59 -4.11
N LEU A 236 -10.54 -12.65 -4.90
CA LEU A 236 -11.90 -12.37 -4.42
C LEU A 236 -12.36 -13.39 -3.36
N ALA A 237 -12.07 -14.68 -3.57
CA ALA A 237 -12.36 -15.71 -2.56
C ALA A 237 -11.61 -15.45 -1.24
N GLN A 238 -10.35 -15.03 -1.33
CA GLN A 238 -9.56 -14.65 -0.16
C GLN A 238 -10.11 -13.37 0.50
N LEU A 239 -10.51 -12.38 -0.28
CA LEU A 239 -11.11 -11.15 0.24
C LEU A 239 -12.36 -11.44 1.09
N GLU A 240 -13.25 -12.32 0.61
CA GLU A 240 -14.43 -12.72 1.37
C GLU A 240 -14.06 -13.49 2.65
N ARG A 241 -13.02 -14.33 2.61
CA ARG A 241 -12.51 -15.02 3.79
C ARG A 241 -11.96 -14.04 4.84
N VAL A 242 -11.24 -13.01 4.41
CA VAL A 242 -10.75 -11.92 5.29
C VAL A 242 -11.92 -11.15 5.87
N ILE A 243 -12.90 -10.78 5.06
CA ILE A 243 -14.12 -10.06 5.49
C ILE A 243 -14.88 -10.88 6.55
N GLU A 244 -15.02 -12.18 6.35
CA GLU A 244 -15.70 -13.03 7.35
C GLU A 244 -14.91 -13.05 8.67
N GLY A 245 -13.60 -13.16 8.62
CA GLY A 245 -12.74 -13.05 9.80
C GLY A 245 -12.90 -11.69 10.51
N MET A 246 -12.94 -10.60 9.75
CA MET A 246 -13.16 -9.24 10.28
C MET A 246 -14.53 -9.12 10.95
N ARG A 247 -15.58 -9.67 10.33
CA ARG A 247 -16.95 -9.68 10.85
C ARG A 247 -17.04 -10.42 12.19
N VAL A 248 -16.48 -11.63 12.26
CA VAL A 248 -16.45 -12.45 13.48
C VAL A 248 -15.63 -11.78 14.58
N ALA A 249 -14.58 -11.05 14.24
CA ALA A 249 -13.78 -10.27 15.18
C ALA A 249 -14.51 -9.02 15.72
N GLY A 250 -15.60 -8.59 15.06
CA GLY A 250 -16.45 -7.47 15.52
C GLY A 250 -16.20 -6.14 14.80
N ILE A 251 -15.66 -6.14 13.58
CA ILE A 251 -15.58 -4.93 12.77
C ILE A 251 -16.99 -4.54 12.27
N PRO A 252 -17.39 -3.25 12.33
CA PRO A 252 -18.68 -2.77 11.85
C PRO A 252 -18.93 -3.05 10.36
N GLU A 253 -20.16 -3.33 9.97
CA GLU A 253 -20.54 -3.58 8.56
C GLU A 253 -20.50 -2.28 7.73
N GLY A 254 -21.00 -1.18 8.26
CA GLY A 254 -21.10 0.12 7.57
C GLY A 254 -22.17 1.00 8.15
#